data_26b2567b09386bb3bd9e0d6400c5aaa7
#
_entry.id   26b2567b09386bb3bd9e0d6400c5aaa7
#
_cell.length_a   1.000
_cell.length_b   1.000
_cell.length_c   1.000
_cell.angle_alpha   90.00
_cell.angle_beta   90.00
_cell.angle_gamma   90.00
#
_symmetry.space_group_name_H-M   'P 1'
#
loop_
_entity.id
_entity.type
_entity.pdbx_description
1 polymer ?
#
loop_
_entity_poly.entity_id
_entity_poly.type
_entity_poly.pdbx_seq_one_letter_code
_entity_poly.pdbx_strand_id
1 'polypeptide(L)'
;DGIEVMNQVEEYLEQALPFEFEMLPPWITGVSLSDHNNGEWSDRLLSVIDKLEPGHKKVGVPYGTHAARVNQGGVPSMVFGPGSIAQAHTIDEWLEIDQLLKSEEVYYQFCANAGSQT
;
A
#
# COMPACT_ATOMS: atom_id res chain seq x y z
N ASP A 1 12.39 -2.56 -10.01
CA ASP A 1 13.45 -2.46 -9.00
C ASP A 1 13.81 -0.99 -8.78
N GLY A 2 14.03 -0.56 -7.52
CA GLY A 2 14.35 0.83 -7.19
C GLY A 2 15.66 1.33 -7.80
N ILE A 3 16.63 0.44 -7.95
CA ILE A 3 17.92 0.75 -8.60
C ILE A 3 17.70 1.01 -10.09
N GLU A 4 16.89 0.22 -10.75
CA GLU A 4 16.59 0.41 -12.17
C GLU A 4 15.88 1.75 -12.42
N VAL A 5 14.94 2.13 -11.57
CA VAL A 5 14.27 3.43 -11.64
C VAL A 5 15.26 4.58 -11.42
N MET A 6 16.18 4.44 -10.47
CA MET A 6 17.23 5.44 -10.26
C MET A 6 18.11 5.63 -11.50
N ASN A 7 18.57 4.55 -12.10
CA ASN A 7 19.39 4.63 -13.32
C ASN A 7 18.63 5.32 -14.46
N GLN A 8 17.34 5.03 -14.63
CA GLN A 8 16.50 5.70 -15.62
C GLN A 8 16.35 7.20 -15.36
N VAL A 9 16.22 7.59 -14.08
CA VAL A 9 16.15 9.01 -13.69
C VAL A 9 17.49 9.70 -13.95
N GLU A 10 18.61 9.07 -13.62
CA GLU A 10 19.94 9.60 -13.86
C GLU A 10 20.20 9.82 -15.37
N GLU A 11 19.93 8.81 -16.18
CA GLU A 11 20.02 8.93 -17.65
C GLU A 11 19.15 10.06 -18.21
N TYR A 12 17.92 10.20 -17.70
CA TYR A 12 17.05 11.28 -18.14
C TYR A 12 17.60 12.65 -17.76
N LEU A 13 18.09 12.80 -16.53
CA LEU A 13 18.66 14.06 -16.05
C LEU A 13 19.95 14.44 -16.79
N GLU A 14 20.83 13.48 -17.09
CA GLU A 14 22.03 13.70 -17.90
C GLU A 14 21.71 14.26 -19.28
N GLN A 15 20.60 13.83 -19.89
CA GLN A 15 20.18 14.31 -21.21
C GLN A 15 19.42 15.65 -21.13
N ALA A 16 18.70 15.91 -20.04
CA ALA A 16 17.81 17.05 -19.93
C ALA A 16 18.48 18.30 -19.32
N LEU A 17 19.52 18.12 -18.52
CA LEU A 17 20.15 19.24 -17.82
C LEU A 17 21.38 19.76 -18.57
N PRO A 18 21.52 21.09 -18.69
CA PRO A 18 22.67 21.72 -19.38
C PRO A 18 23.90 21.89 -18.46
N PHE A 19 23.96 21.28 -17.32
CA PHE A 19 25.02 21.38 -16.32
C PHE A 19 25.29 20.02 -15.66
N GLU A 20 26.50 19.86 -15.15
CA GLU A 20 26.89 18.68 -14.38
C GLU A 20 26.17 18.61 -13.04
N PHE A 21 25.75 17.42 -12.64
CA PHE A 21 25.13 17.16 -11.33
C PHE A 21 25.68 15.85 -10.76
N GLU A 22 25.54 15.68 -9.46
CA GLU A 22 25.81 14.43 -8.76
C GLU A 22 24.50 13.89 -8.17
N MET A 23 24.11 12.67 -8.55
CA MET A 23 22.96 12.01 -7.97
C MET A 23 23.40 11.19 -6.76
N LEU A 24 22.99 11.64 -5.56
CA LEU A 24 23.27 10.93 -4.33
C LEU A 24 22.38 9.67 -4.22
N PRO A 25 22.90 8.57 -3.62
CA PRO A 25 22.08 7.41 -3.38
C PRO A 25 20.89 7.76 -2.47
N PRO A 26 19.70 7.15 -2.68
CA PRO A 26 18.56 7.42 -1.83
C PRO A 26 18.86 6.95 -0.41
N TRP A 27 18.53 7.76 0.57
CA TRP A 27 18.66 7.42 1.99
C TRP A 27 17.60 6.40 2.46
N ILE A 28 16.50 6.27 1.70
CA ILE A 28 15.48 5.23 1.90
C ILE A 28 15.37 4.42 0.62
N THR A 29 15.66 3.13 0.70
CA THR A 29 15.37 2.17 -0.35
C THR A 29 14.13 1.38 0.03
N GLY A 30 13.02 1.63 -0.67
CA GLY A 30 11.77 0.90 -0.51
C GLY A 30 11.59 -0.16 -1.59
N VAL A 31 10.89 -1.23 -1.25
CA VAL A 31 10.33 -2.16 -2.23
C VAL A 31 8.85 -1.83 -2.42
N SER A 32 8.36 -1.98 -3.65
CA SER A 32 6.93 -1.84 -3.91
C SER A 32 6.15 -3.02 -3.33
N LEU A 33 4.95 -2.77 -2.86
CA LEU A 33 3.99 -3.82 -2.54
C LEU A 33 3.40 -4.33 -3.86
N SER A 34 3.76 -5.56 -4.22
CA SER A 34 3.26 -6.21 -5.43
C SER A 34 1.95 -6.94 -5.16
N ASP A 35 1.04 -6.96 -6.11
CA ASP A 35 -0.19 -7.77 -6.05
C ASP A 35 0.06 -9.25 -6.41
N HIS A 36 1.27 -9.60 -6.82
CA HIS A 36 1.62 -10.93 -7.34
C HIS A 36 1.25 -12.09 -6.40
N ASN A 37 1.48 -11.93 -5.08
CA ASN A 37 1.17 -12.94 -4.07
C ASN A 37 -0.08 -12.60 -3.22
N ASN A 38 -0.77 -11.51 -3.54
CA ASN A 38 -1.82 -10.95 -2.70
C ASN A 38 -3.22 -11.11 -3.30
N GLY A 39 -3.34 -11.50 -4.58
CA GLY A 39 -4.59 -11.47 -5.34
C GLY A 39 -5.75 -12.13 -4.61
N GLU A 40 -5.57 -13.38 -4.17
CA GLU A 40 -6.61 -14.12 -3.47
C GLU A 40 -7.03 -13.45 -2.15
N TRP A 41 -6.08 -13.04 -1.32
CA TRP A 41 -6.37 -12.44 -0.03
C TRP A 41 -6.96 -11.04 -0.15
N SER A 42 -6.51 -10.26 -1.12
CA SER A 42 -7.06 -8.94 -1.39
C SER A 42 -8.49 -9.02 -1.97
N ASP A 43 -8.78 -10.03 -2.80
CA ASP A 43 -10.14 -10.26 -3.30
C ASP A 43 -11.09 -10.71 -2.18
N ARG A 44 -10.63 -11.56 -1.26
CA ARG A 44 -11.40 -11.95 -0.07
C ARG A 44 -11.69 -10.74 0.82
N LEU A 45 -10.69 -9.89 1.09
CA LEU A 45 -10.88 -8.68 1.87
C LEU A 45 -11.88 -7.74 1.20
N LEU A 46 -11.72 -7.50 -0.10
CA LEU A 46 -12.64 -6.67 -0.88
C LEU A 46 -14.07 -7.22 -0.84
N SER A 47 -14.24 -8.54 -0.92
CA SER A 47 -15.56 -9.18 -0.79
C SER A 47 -16.21 -8.96 0.57
N VAL A 48 -15.43 -8.87 1.65
CA VAL A 48 -15.96 -8.53 2.99
C VAL A 48 -16.35 -7.05 3.04
N ILE A 49 -15.49 -6.16 2.53
CA ILE A 49 -15.76 -4.73 2.49
C ILE A 49 -17.04 -4.44 1.71
N ASP A 50 -17.18 -5.01 0.50
CA ASP A 50 -18.34 -4.76 -0.38
C ASP A 50 -19.68 -5.24 0.18
N LYS A 51 -19.68 -6.16 1.13
CA LYS A 51 -20.91 -6.54 1.85
C LYS A 51 -21.37 -5.46 2.82
N LEU A 52 -20.46 -4.71 3.39
CA LEU A 52 -20.75 -3.66 4.36
C LEU A 52 -20.91 -2.30 3.68
N GLU A 53 -20.08 -2.01 2.71
CA GLU A 53 -20.07 -0.76 1.95
C GLU A 53 -19.62 -1.04 0.51
N PRO A 54 -20.56 -1.18 -0.45
CA PRO A 54 -20.24 -1.52 -1.83
C PRO A 54 -19.51 -0.40 -2.59
N GLY A 55 -18.72 -0.80 -3.59
CA GLY A 55 -18.10 0.12 -4.53
C GLY A 55 -16.61 0.40 -4.29
N HIS A 56 -16.00 -0.31 -3.35
CA HIS A 56 -14.57 -0.25 -3.13
C HIS A 56 -13.78 -0.99 -4.22
N LYS A 57 -12.53 -0.62 -4.37
CA LYS A 57 -11.62 -1.26 -5.33
C LYS A 57 -10.19 -1.26 -4.83
N LYS A 58 -9.42 -2.21 -5.32
CA LYS A 58 -7.96 -2.20 -5.13
C LYS A 58 -7.34 -1.05 -5.91
N VAL A 59 -6.40 -0.33 -5.29
CA VAL A 59 -5.70 0.79 -5.91
C VAL A 59 -4.21 0.71 -5.60
N GLY A 60 -3.38 1.15 -6.52
CA GLY A 60 -1.98 1.45 -6.25
C GLY A 60 -1.85 2.85 -5.68
N VAL A 61 -0.91 3.03 -4.75
CA VAL A 61 -0.69 4.30 -4.05
C VAL A 61 0.79 4.66 -4.03
N PRO A 62 1.15 5.96 -4.11
CA PRO A 62 2.53 6.41 -4.18
C PRO A 62 3.19 6.58 -2.79
N TYR A 63 2.86 5.73 -1.83
CA TYR A 63 3.48 5.75 -0.52
C TYR A 63 3.85 4.33 -0.06
N GLY A 64 4.85 4.23 0.80
CA GLY A 64 5.37 2.97 1.30
C GLY A 64 4.79 2.59 2.65
N THR A 65 4.71 1.28 2.89
CA THR A 65 4.34 0.69 4.19
C THR A 65 5.21 -0.53 4.48
N HIS A 66 5.21 -0.99 5.72
CA HIS A 66 5.88 -2.24 6.09
C HIS A 66 5.29 -3.48 5.40
N ALA A 67 4.05 -3.40 4.89
CA ALA A 67 3.43 -4.49 4.14
C ALA A 67 4.29 -4.93 2.94
N ALA A 68 4.98 -4.01 2.28
CA ALA A 68 5.89 -4.33 1.18
C ALA A 68 7.05 -5.24 1.61
N ARG A 69 7.63 -5.00 2.79
CA ARG A 69 8.71 -5.84 3.34
C ARG A 69 8.20 -7.21 3.77
N VAL A 70 7.03 -7.28 4.39
CA VAL A 70 6.39 -8.53 4.78
C VAL A 70 6.07 -9.37 3.55
N ASN A 71 5.54 -8.74 2.50
CA ASN A 71 5.25 -9.39 1.22
C ASN A 71 6.52 -9.92 0.53
N GLN A 72 7.61 -9.16 0.56
CA GLN A 72 8.91 -9.60 0.05
C GLN A 72 9.44 -10.84 0.78
N GLY A 73 9.09 -11.00 2.06
CA GLY A 73 9.36 -12.21 2.84
C GLY A 73 8.46 -13.40 2.51
N GLY A 74 7.59 -13.30 1.50
CA GLY A 74 6.71 -14.38 1.05
C GLY A 74 5.36 -14.45 1.76
N VAL A 75 5.03 -13.49 2.63
CA VAL A 75 3.74 -13.44 3.32
C VAL A 75 2.79 -12.51 2.55
N PRO A 76 1.63 -12.99 2.08
CA PRO A 76 0.62 -12.14 1.46
C PRO A 76 0.28 -10.95 2.36
N SER A 77 0.36 -9.75 1.80
CA SER A 77 0.20 -8.52 2.58
C SER A 77 -0.54 -7.48 1.78
N MET A 78 -1.41 -6.74 2.44
CA MET A 78 -2.19 -5.66 1.85
C MET A 78 -2.36 -4.53 2.86
N VAL A 79 -2.70 -3.35 2.38
CA VAL A 79 -2.97 -2.19 3.22
C VAL A 79 -4.46 -1.92 3.22
N PHE A 80 -5.05 -1.93 4.39
CA PHE A 80 -6.44 -1.59 4.61
C PHE A 80 -6.58 -0.89 5.96
N GLY A 81 -7.46 0.10 6.01
CA GLY A 81 -7.79 0.80 7.26
C GLY A 81 -8.75 1.94 7.00
N PRO A 82 -9.34 2.49 8.08
CA PRO A 82 -10.21 3.65 8.00
C PRO A 82 -9.42 4.94 7.76
N GLY A 83 -10.10 6.00 7.35
CA GLY A 83 -9.52 7.32 7.16
C GLY A 83 -9.09 7.63 5.73
N SER A 84 -8.42 8.74 5.59
CA SER A 84 -7.90 9.24 4.32
C SER A 84 -6.41 9.56 4.43
N ILE A 85 -5.64 9.13 3.44
CA ILE A 85 -4.21 9.45 3.38
C ILE A 85 -3.93 10.96 3.35
N ALA A 86 -4.88 11.77 2.91
CA ALA A 86 -4.75 13.22 2.91
C ALA A 86 -4.65 13.83 4.32
N GLN A 87 -5.05 13.09 5.34
CA GLN A 87 -5.00 13.50 6.75
C GLN A 87 -3.79 12.91 7.48
N ALA A 88 -3.17 11.87 6.92
CA ALA A 88 -2.02 11.25 7.52
C ALA A 88 -0.85 12.24 7.64
N HIS A 89 -0.17 12.23 8.79
CA HIS A 89 0.97 13.10 9.08
C HIS A 89 0.68 14.60 9.07
N THR A 90 -0.58 14.99 9.24
CA THR A 90 -0.99 16.38 9.43
C THR A 90 -1.03 16.74 10.92
N ILE A 91 -0.99 18.05 11.25
CA ILE A 91 -1.07 18.52 12.64
C ILE A 91 -2.42 18.15 13.25
N ASP A 92 -3.48 18.22 12.45
CA ASP A 92 -4.86 17.92 12.84
C ASP A 92 -5.30 16.58 12.25
N GLU A 93 -4.48 15.53 12.39
CA GLU A 93 -4.82 14.19 11.94
C GLU A 93 -6.05 13.68 12.71
N TRP A 94 -7.06 13.26 11.99
CA TRP A 94 -8.33 12.80 12.56
C TRP A 94 -8.90 11.62 11.78
N LEU A 95 -9.83 10.95 12.39
CA LEU A 95 -10.52 9.78 11.87
C LEU A 95 -12.01 9.84 12.22
N GLU A 96 -12.87 9.57 11.24
CA GLU A 96 -14.30 9.39 11.47
C GLU A 96 -14.57 8.14 12.31
N ILE A 97 -15.35 8.29 13.40
CA ILE A 97 -15.68 7.18 14.30
C ILE A 97 -16.46 6.09 13.56
N ASP A 98 -17.36 6.45 12.66
CA ASP A 98 -18.13 5.49 11.87
C ASP A 98 -17.24 4.65 10.95
N GLN A 99 -16.18 5.22 10.39
CA GLN A 99 -15.21 4.48 9.60
C GLN A 99 -14.38 3.51 10.49
N LEU A 100 -14.03 3.94 11.70
CA LEU A 100 -13.35 3.07 12.66
C LEU A 100 -14.20 1.85 13.01
N LEU A 101 -15.49 2.04 13.34
CA LEU A 101 -16.40 0.96 13.65
C LEU A 101 -16.63 0.01 12.45
N LYS A 102 -16.79 0.54 11.26
CA LYS A 102 -16.87 -0.26 10.04
C LYS A 102 -15.61 -1.08 9.80
N SER A 103 -14.44 -0.50 10.01
CA SER A 103 -13.18 -1.21 9.83
C SER A 103 -13.00 -2.34 10.85
N GLU A 104 -13.43 -2.15 12.09
CA GLU A 104 -13.47 -3.21 13.10
C GLU A 104 -14.29 -4.40 12.61
N GLU A 105 -15.50 -4.17 12.11
CA GLU A 105 -16.37 -5.23 11.58
C GLU A 105 -15.73 -5.94 10.37
N VAL A 106 -15.08 -5.20 9.46
CA VAL A 106 -14.35 -5.79 8.35
C VAL A 106 -13.22 -6.70 8.83
N TYR A 107 -12.41 -6.25 9.79
CA TYR A 107 -11.33 -7.06 10.36
C TYR A 107 -11.89 -8.31 11.05
N TYR A 108 -12.96 -8.17 11.82
CA TYR A 108 -13.58 -9.29 12.48
C TYR A 108 -14.08 -10.34 11.47
N GLN A 109 -14.85 -9.93 10.48
CA GLN A 109 -15.37 -10.84 9.46
C GLN A 109 -14.26 -11.46 8.60
N PHE A 110 -13.27 -10.70 8.22
CA PHE A 110 -12.14 -11.22 7.46
C PHE A 110 -11.37 -12.29 8.23
N CYS A 111 -11.01 -12.02 9.48
CA CYS A 111 -10.27 -12.96 10.34
C CYS A 111 -11.10 -14.20 10.68
N ALA A 112 -12.39 -14.03 11.02
CA ALA A 112 -13.28 -15.15 11.35
C ALA A 112 -13.45 -16.11 10.17
N ASN A 113 -13.44 -15.61 8.94
CA ASN A 113 -13.60 -16.42 7.74
C ASN A 113 -12.27 -16.92 7.15
N ALA A 114 -11.13 -16.41 7.59
CA ALA A 114 -9.83 -16.83 7.09
C ALA A 114 -9.49 -18.29 7.41
N GLY A 115 -10.01 -18.83 8.53
CA GLY A 115 -9.78 -20.21 8.97
C GLY A 115 -10.82 -21.25 8.49
N SER A 116 -11.82 -20.83 7.73
CA SER A 116 -12.97 -21.70 7.43
C SER A 116 -12.82 -22.52 6.13
N GLN A 117 -11.62 -22.65 5.58
CA GLN A 117 -11.32 -23.52 4.44
C GLN A 117 -10.29 -24.58 4.83
N THR A 118 -10.76 -25.61 5.50
CA THR A 118 -10.16 -26.94 5.54
C THR A 118 -11.08 -27.91 4.85
#